data_f5ce0b371e3e9604afa46271c7ad5279
#
_entry.id   f5ce0b371e3e9604afa46271c7ad5279
#
_cell.length_a   1.000
_cell.length_b   1.000
_cell.length_c   1.000
_cell.angle_alpha   90.00
_cell.angle_beta   90.00
_cell.angle_gamma   90.00
#
_symmetry.space_group_name_H-M   'P 1'
#
loop_
_entity.id
_entity.type
_entity.pdbx_description
1 polymer ?
#
loop_
_entity_poly.entity_id
_entity_poly.type
_entity_poly.pdbx_seq_one_letter_code
_entity_poly.pdbx_strand_id
1 'polypeptide(L)'
;MAPSTTPSASVTCSAVSFRWPDGTTVFDGLSLSVGRGRIGLVGTNGSGKSTLLRLIAGLLRPAQGSVTVGGSLAYLPQNITLDTTLRVDQALGIAERRAALRAIEAGDVDEAHFETIGDDWDVEERALATLGSLGLGEVDLDRTVGHLSGGETVLLRLAALLLERPDVLLLDEPTNNLDLFARRRLYDAVDSWRSGVLVLVSHDRELLERVDRIAELRSGSVAWYGGGWSAYREALATQQEAAARMLRAAEADVRRQKRELEATHIKLARRQRHSRKLDAERRAPKIVAGARKRSAQESAGKLRDLQEDRLQQARERREEAADAVHEDAEIRVSLPHTAVPAGRTVLSLSGLRPRFGTLREATLQVHGPERVALVGRNGAGKTTLLRTLTGRLSPVSGEVSACVPLRFLPQRLDVLDDELSVAENVARRAPGVTDNQIRSQLARFLFRGARAEQPAGTLSGGERFRAALAATMLAAPAPQLLLLDEPTNNLDMASVRQLTSALDSFEGALVVASHDLPFLESIGITRWLLVGEELRETGADEVRALLEASPVAGGAAQGAAGGSAGDVAEGAAGEVAGGSTERSAQGAAESG
;
A
#
# COMPACT_ATOMS: atom_id res chain seq x y z
N MET A 1 -40.89 -32.97 -0.05
CA MET A 1 -39.73 -32.22 -0.52
C MET A 1 -39.26 -31.36 0.65
N ALA A 2 -38.11 -31.69 1.26
CA ALA A 2 -37.50 -30.85 2.24
C ALA A 2 -36.93 -29.60 1.51
N PRO A 3 -37.04 -28.39 2.07
CA PRO A 3 -36.43 -27.21 1.45
C PRO A 3 -34.92 -27.46 1.42
N SER A 4 -34.32 -27.45 0.23
CA SER A 4 -32.87 -27.42 0.07
C SER A 4 -32.40 -26.09 0.66
N THR A 5 -31.93 -26.13 1.90
CA THR A 5 -31.21 -25.01 2.50
C THR A 5 -29.92 -24.89 1.74
N THR A 6 -29.90 -24.00 0.74
CA THR A 6 -28.66 -23.52 0.12
C THR A 6 -27.74 -23.07 1.26
N PRO A 7 -26.52 -23.62 1.39
CA PRO A 7 -25.61 -23.21 2.47
C PRO A 7 -25.41 -21.71 2.35
N SER A 8 -25.71 -20.99 3.43
CA SER A 8 -25.50 -19.55 3.49
C SER A 8 -24.01 -19.28 3.30
N ALA A 9 -23.66 -18.44 2.32
CA ALA A 9 -22.28 -18.01 2.10
C ALA A 9 -21.66 -17.54 3.42
N SER A 10 -20.59 -18.19 3.85
CA SER A 10 -19.93 -17.90 5.12
C SER A 10 -18.50 -18.44 5.15
N VAL A 11 -17.66 -17.81 5.95
CA VAL A 11 -16.29 -18.26 6.23
C VAL A 11 -16.14 -18.38 7.74
N THR A 12 -15.70 -19.53 8.23
CA THR A 12 -15.46 -19.76 9.65
C THR A 12 -14.08 -20.36 9.87
N CYS A 13 -13.26 -19.70 10.67
CA CYS A 13 -12.00 -20.20 11.19
C CYS A 13 -12.18 -20.50 12.67
N SER A 14 -11.87 -21.74 13.10
CA SER A 14 -12.02 -22.19 14.49
C SER A 14 -10.66 -22.61 15.04
N ALA A 15 -10.13 -21.83 16.00
CA ALA A 15 -8.86 -22.06 16.70
C ALA A 15 -7.69 -22.37 15.74
N VAL A 16 -7.58 -21.62 14.65
CA VAL A 16 -6.58 -21.82 13.59
C VAL A 16 -5.19 -21.42 14.08
N SER A 17 -4.26 -22.37 14.05
CA SER A 17 -2.83 -22.10 14.28
C SER A 17 -2.05 -22.40 13.01
N PHE A 18 -1.13 -21.50 12.68
CA PHE A 18 -0.27 -21.64 11.51
C PHE A 18 1.16 -21.13 11.78
N ARG A 19 2.12 -21.90 11.29
CA ARG A 19 3.55 -21.58 11.40
C ARG A 19 4.23 -21.84 10.07
N TRP A 20 5.12 -20.94 9.69
CA TRP A 20 5.95 -21.13 8.50
C TRP A 20 7.04 -22.18 8.72
N PRO A 21 7.63 -22.77 7.64
CA PRO A 21 8.70 -23.77 7.76
C PRO A 21 9.95 -23.27 8.50
N ASP A 22 10.21 -21.98 8.51
CA ASP A 22 11.29 -21.33 9.24
C ASP A 22 11.04 -21.23 10.76
N GLY A 23 9.88 -21.70 11.23
CA GLY A 23 9.48 -21.68 12.63
C GLY A 23 8.71 -20.43 13.05
N THR A 24 8.52 -19.44 12.16
CA THR A 24 7.78 -18.22 12.46
C THR A 24 6.29 -18.51 12.65
N THR A 25 5.76 -18.25 13.86
CA THR A 25 4.33 -18.41 14.16
C THR A 25 3.57 -17.19 13.66
N VAL A 26 2.54 -17.41 12.84
CA VAL A 26 1.65 -16.36 12.32
C VAL A 26 0.36 -16.30 13.11
N PHE A 27 -0.26 -17.46 13.37
CA PHE A 27 -1.48 -17.59 14.16
C PHE A 27 -1.34 -18.64 15.25
N ASP A 28 -1.93 -18.36 16.40
CA ASP A 28 -2.02 -19.28 17.54
C ASP A 28 -3.45 -19.23 18.09
N GLY A 29 -4.29 -20.14 17.61
CA GLY A 29 -5.69 -20.26 18.04
C GLY A 29 -6.63 -19.19 17.46
N LEU A 30 -6.36 -18.61 16.29
CA LEU A 30 -7.21 -17.59 15.65
C LEU A 30 -8.61 -18.14 15.40
N SER A 31 -9.63 -17.42 15.89
CA SER A 31 -11.05 -17.72 15.61
C SER A 31 -11.72 -16.50 14.97
N LEU A 32 -12.44 -16.73 13.86
CA LEU A 32 -13.04 -15.69 13.03
C LEU A 32 -14.28 -16.27 12.35
N SER A 33 -15.38 -15.52 12.32
CA SER A 33 -16.57 -15.85 11.54
C SER A 33 -17.01 -14.66 10.70
N VAL A 34 -17.17 -14.90 9.40
CA VAL A 34 -17.56 -13.92 8.40
C VAL A 34 -18.84 -14.40 7.72
N GLY A 35 -19.90 -13.61 7.81
CA GLY A 35 -21.15 -13.81 7.08
C GLY A 35 -21.23 -12.90 5.86
N ARG A 36 -22.40 -12.86 5.21
CA ARG A 36 -22.67 -12.03 4.01
C ARG A 36 -22.28 -10.57 4.23
N GLY A 37 -21.76 -9.96 3.17
CA GLY A 37 -21.39 -8.55 3.12
C GLY A 37 -19.96 -8.35 2.63
N ARG A 38 -19.54 -7.09 2.58
CA ARG A 38 -18.21 -6.67 2.15
C ARG A 38 -17.36 -6.37 3.37
N ILE A 39 -16.25 -7.05 3.52
CA ILE A 39 -15.36 -6.95 4.68
C ILE A 39 -13.98 -6.50 4.23
N GLY A 40 -13.48 -5.40 4.80
CA GLY A 40 -12.11 -4.95 4.67
C GLY A 40 -11.22 -5.58 5.76
N LEU A 41 -10.20 -6.32 5.39
CA LEU A 41 -9.22 -6.87 6.31
C LEU A 41 -7.98 -5.96 6.34
N VAL A 42 -7.77 -5.27 7.45
CA VAL A 42 -6.66 -4.35 7.66
C VAL A 42 -5.69 -4.88 8.72
N GLY A 43 -4.49 -4.32 8.78
CA GLY A 43 -3.45 -4.67 9.75
C GLY A 43 -2.07 -4.30 9.21
N THR A 44 -1.06 -4.29 10.07
CA THR A 44 0.32 -4.00 9.69
C THR A 44 0.88 -5.02 8.69
N ASN A 45 1.90 -4.63 7.93
CA ASN A 45 2.58 -5.57 7.05
C ASN A 45 3.23 -6.68 7.89
N GLY A 46 3.10 -7.93 7.43
CA GLY A 46 3.54 -9.11 8.19
C GLY A 46 2.57 -9.62 9.25
N SER A 47 1.40 -8.98 9.49
CA SER A 47 0.40 -9.46 10.46
C SER A 47 -0.30 -10.77 10.06
N GLY A 48 -0.10 -11.25 8.82
CA GLY A 48 -0.67 -12.52 8.34
C GLY A 48 -1.92 -12.39 7.47
N LYS A 49 -2.28 -11.19 6.99
CA LYS A 49 -3.49 -10.97 6.16
C LYS A 49 -3.56 -11.90 4.95
N SER A 50 -2.53 -11.90 4.10
CA SER A 50 -2.45 -12.78 2.92
C SER A 50 -2.37 -14.26 3.32
N THR A 51 -1.72 -14.59 4.44
CA THR A 51 -1.68 -15.95 4.99
C THR A 51 -3.08 -16.42 5.37
N LEU A 52 -3.88 -15.56 6.01
CA LEU A 52 -5.27 -15.86 6.36
C LEU A 52 -6.11 -16.10 5.11
N LEU A 53 -6.00 -15.24 4.08
CA LEU A 53 -6.74 -15.46 2.83
C LEU A 53 -6.33 -16.78 2.14
N ARG A 54 -5.04 -17.12 2.13
CA ARG A 54 -4.56 -18.40 1.57
C ARG A 54 -5.04 -19.63 2.36
N LEU A 55 -5.16 -19.52 3.68
CA LEU A 55 -5.77 -20.57 4.53
C LEU A 55 -7.25 -20.74 4.20
N ILE A 56 -7.99 -19.63 4.05
CA ILE A 56 -9.41 -19.65 3.65
C ILE A 56 -9.57 -20.22 2.24
N ALA A 57 -8.69 -19.86 1.32
CA ALA A 57 -8.67 -20.37 -0.05
C ALA A 57 -8.22 -21.84 -0.17
N GLY A 58 -7.82 -22.49 0.94
CA GLY A 58 -7.35 -23.89 0.95
C GLY A 58 -5.96 -24.09 0.33
N LEU A 59 -5.23 -23.00 0.00
CA LEU A 59 -3.88 -23.03 -0.54
C LEU A 59 -2.83 -23.34 0.53
N LEU A 60 -3.15 -23.09 1.79
CA LEU A 60 -2.36 -23.45 2.97
C LEU A 60 -3.23 -24.30 3.91
N ARG A 61 -2.59 -25.22 4.64
CA ARG A 61 -3.27 -26.03 5.66
C ARG A 61 -2.91 -25.54 7.04
N PRO A 62 -3.88 -25.32 7.94
CA PRO A 62 -3.58 -24.96 9.31
C PRO A 62 -2.88 -26.12 10.02
N ALA A 63 -1.96 -25.80 10.95
CA ALA A 63 -1.30 -26.79 11.82
C ALA A 63 -2.29 -27.35 12.86
N GLN A 64 -3.21 -26.50 13.35
CA GLN A 64 -4.30 -26.86 14.26
C GLN A 64 -5.55 -26.04 13.92
N GLY A 65 -6.71 -26.53 14.36
CA GLY A 65 -7.99 -25.89 14.07
C GLY A 65 -8.56 -26.26 12.70
N SER A 66 -9.57 -25.52 12.27
CA SER A 66 -10.25 -25.77 10.99
C SER A 66 -10.69 -24.48 10.31
N VAL A 67 -10.75 -24.53 8.99
CA VAL A 67 -11.33 -23.48 8.15
C VAL A 67 -12.47 -24.09 7.35
N THR A 68 -13.65 -23.50 7.42
CA THR A 68 -14.85 -23.93 6.71
C THR A 68 -15.37 -22.79 5.86
N VAL A 69 -15.63 -23.06 4.58
CA VAL A 69 -16.23 -22.12 3.63
C VAL A 69 -17.54 -22.69 3.14
N GLY A 70 -18.62 -21.89 3.26
CA GLY A 70 -19.94 -22.24 2.74
C GLY A 70 -20.12 -21.65 1.35
N GLY A 71 -20.32 -22.53 0.34
CA GLY A 71 -20.48 -22.14 -1.06
C GLY A 71 -19.20 -22.18 -1.90
N SER A 72 -19.30 -21.69 -3.13
CA SER A 72 -18.19 -21.59 -4.08
C SER A 72 -17.25 -20.44 -3.70
N LEU A 73 -15.93 -20.63 -3.87
CA LEU A 73 -14.93 -19.67 -3.46
C LEU A 73 -14.02 -19.29 -4.63
N ALA A 74 -13.79 -17.98 -4.81
CA ALA A 74 -12.82 -17.43 -5.72
C ALA A 74 -11.78 -16.58 -4.97
N TYR A 75 -10.52 -16.62 -5.41
CA TYR A 75 -9.41 -15.92 -4.78
C TYR A 75 -8.56 -15.17 -5.81
N LEU A 76 -8.39 -13.87 -5.60
CA LEU A 76 -7.46 -13.02 -6.34
C LEU A 76 -6.20 -12.81 -5.49
N PRO A 77 -5.06 -13.41 -5.85
CA PRO A 77 -3.80 -13.24 -5.12
C PRO A 77 -3.18 -11.87 -5.37
N GLN A 78 -2.36 -11.41 -4.43
CA GLN A 78 -1.60 -10.15 -4.53
C GLN A 78 -0.70 -10.09 -5.78
N ASN A 79 -0.01 -11.18 -6.10
CA ASN A 79 0.83 -11.30 -7.29
C ASN A 79 0.10 -12.14 -8.33
N ILE A 80 -0.34 -11.47 -9.39
CA ILE A 80 -1.01 -12.12 -10.51
C ILE A 80 0.03 -12.39 -11.59
N THR A 81 0.27 -13.67 -11.83
CA THR A 81 1.09 -14.12 -12.95
C THR A 81 0.14 -14.81 -13.94
N LEU A 82 -0.19 -14.11 -15.03
CA LEU A 82 -0.88 -14.73 -16.16
C LEU A 82 0.16 -15.10 -17.22
N ASP A 83 -0.06 -16.24 -17.85
CA ASP A 83 0.70 -16.62 -19.03
C ASP A 83 0.37 -15.63 -20.17
N THR A 84 1.37 -14.88 -20.58
CA THR A 84 1.25 -13.84 -21.60
C THR A 84 0.94 -14.38 -22.99
N THR A 85 1.08 -15.71 -23.20
CA THR A 85 0.77 -16.39 -24.46
C THR A 85 -0.69 -16.78 -24.59
N LEU A 86 -1.44 -16.82 -23.48
CA LEU A 86 -2.86 -17.14 -23.48
C LEU A 86 -3.67 -16.07 -24.21
N ARG A 87 -4.76 -16.50 -24.84
CA ARG A 87 -5.80 -15.59 -25.34
C ARG A 87 -6.69 -15.13 -24.18
N VAL A 88 -7.39 -14.03 -24.38
CA VAL A 88 -8.32 -13.47 -23.39
C VAL A 88 -9.43 -14.47 -23.02
N ASP A 89 -10.03 -15.17 -24.00
CA ASP A 89 -11.04 -16.20 -23.74
C ASP A 89 -10.51 -17.37 -22.91
N GLN A 90 -9.26 -17.77 -23.11
CA GLN A 90 -8.58 -18.79 -22.29
C GLN A 90 -8.32 -18.29 -20.87
N ALA A 91 -7.87 -17.03 -20.72
CA ALA A 91 -7.63 -16.42 -19.42
C ALA A 91 -8.94 -16.22 -18.62
N LEU A 92 -10.07 -16.03 -19.30
CA LEU A 92 -11.42 -15.99 -18.71
C LEU A 92 -11.98 -17.38 -18.38
N GLY A 93 -11.36 -18.47 -18.85
CA GLY A 93 -11.85 -19.83 -18.65
C GLY A 93 -13.09 -20.19 -19.51
N ILE A 94 -13.34 -19.47 -20.59
CA ILE A 94 -14.52 -19.66 -21.46
C ILE A 94 -14.18 -20.27 -22.84
N ALA A 95 -12.90 -20.47 -23.17
CA ALA A 95 -12.44 -20.82 -24.50
C ALA A 95 -13.09 -22.09 -25.06
N GLU A 96 -13.26 -23.15 -24.24
CA GLU A 96 -13.87 -24.42 -24.67
C GLU A 96 -15.35 -24.24 -24.97
N ARG A 97 -16.12 -23.55 -24.08
CA ARG A 97 -17.55 -23.27 -24.28
C ARG A 97 -17.79 -22.38 -25.49
N ARG A 98 -16.94 -21.36 -25.67
CA ARG A 98 -16.97 -20.47 -26.84
C ARG A 98 -16.67 -21.22 -28.14
N ALA A 99 -15.70 -22.14 -28.13
CA ALA A 99 -15.40 -22.96 -29.30
C ALA A 99 -16.56 -23.92 -29.66
N ALA A 100 -17.17 -24.55 -28.65
CA ALA A 100 -18.36 -25.39 -28.84
C ALA A 100 -19.56 -24.59 -29.37
N LEU A 101 -19.81 -23.37 -28.85
CA LEU A 101 -20.88 -22.50 -29.34
C LEU A 101 -20.67 -22.15 -30.81
N ARG A 102 -19.46 -21.75 -31.18
CA ARG A 102 -19.13 -21.43 -32.60
C ARG A 102 -19.21 -22.65 -33.51
N ALA A 103 -18.88 -23.86 -33.03
CA ALA A 103 -19.03 -25.09 -33.80
C ALA A 103 -20.50 -25.37 -34.11
N ILE A 104 -21.40 -25.23 -33.12
CA ILE A 104 -22.86 -25.39 -33.31
C ILE A 104 -23.42 -24.31 -34.27
N GLU A 105 -23.01 -23.04 -34.14
CA GLU A 105 -23.39 -21.96 -35.05
C GLU A 105 -22.91 -22.22 -36.48
N ALA A 106 -21.78 -22.91 -36.66
CA ALA A 106 -21.27 -23.34 -37.97
C ALA A 106 -21.97 -24.59 -38.51
N GLY A 107 -22.92 -25.17 -37.77
CA GLY A 107 -23.73 -26.33 -38.17
C GLY A 107 -23.18 -27.68 -37.70
N ASP A 108 -22.20 -27.72 -36.84
CA ASP A 108 -21.72 -28.94 -36.21
C ASP A 108 -22.65 -29.34 -35.04
N VAL A 109 -23.33 -30.49 -35.21
CA VAL A 109 -24.33 -30.99 -34.25
C VAL A 109 -23.78 -32.12 -33.36
N ASP A 110 -22.49 -32.21 -33.16
CA ASP A 110 -21.89 -33.18 -32.25
C ASP A 110 -22.40 -32.96 -30.80
N GLU A 111 -22.88 -34.05 -30.18
CA GLU A 111 -23.42 -34.03 -28.83
C GLU A 111 -22.40 -33.50 -27.80
N ALA A 112 -21.12 -33.71 -28.02
CA ALA A 112 -20.04 -33.21 -27.18
C ALA A 112 -20.03 -31.67 -27.05
N HIS A 113 -20.45 -30.95 -28.09
CA HIS A 113 -20.55 -29.48 -28.03
C HIS A 113 -21.68 -29.03 -27.11
N PHE A 114 -22.83 -29.70 -27.15
CA PHE A 114 -23.98 -29.41 -26.28
C PHE A 114 -23.65 -29.74 -24.81
N GLU A 115 -22.94 -30.85 -24.56
CA GLU A 115 -22.46 -31.20 -23.22
C GLU A 115 -21.46 -30.16 -22.68
N THR A 116 -20.55 -29.66 -23.52
CA THR A 116 -19.56 -28.64 -23.14
C THR A 116 -20.19 -27.31 -22.79
N ILE A 117 -21.23 -26.88 -23.53
CA ILE A 117 -21.95 -25.64 -23.26
C ILE A 117 -22.84 -25.78 -22.02
N GLY A 118 -23.55 -26.92 -21.88
CA GLY A 118 -24.55 -27.12 -20.83
C GLY A 118 -25.60 -26.01 -20.86
N ASP A 119 -25.74 -25.28 -19.74
CA ASP A 119 -26.67 -24.15 -19.61
C ASP A 119 -26.06 -22.79 -19.99
N ASP A 120 -24.79 -22.74 -20.38
CA ASP A 120 -24.01 -21.50 -20.57
C ASP A 120 -24.04 -20.96 -22.03
N TRP A 121 -25.22 -20.93 -22.65
CA TRP A 121 -25.41 -20.45 -24.04
C TRP A 121 -25.07 -18.96 -24.23
N ASP A 122 -25.14 -18.16 -23.18
CA ASP A 122 -24.85 -16.73 -23.14
C ASP A 122 -23.42 -16.40 -22.69
N VAL A 123 -22.50 -17.39 -22.72
CA VAL A 123 -21.14 -17.25 -22.15
C VAL A 123 -20.34 -16.10 -22.78
N GLU A 124 -20.46 -15.90 -24.11
CA GLU A 124 -19.76 -14.82 -24.83
C GLU A 124 -20.31 -13.45 -24.47
N GLU A 125 -21.64 -13.28 -24.47
CA GLU A 125 -22.31 -12.03 -24.09
C GLU A 125 -22.02 -11.66 -22.64
N ARG A 126 -22.07 -12.64 -21.72
CA ARG A 126 -21.73 -12.42 -20.31
C ARG A 126 -20.27 -12.02 -20.11
N ALA A 127 -19.35 -12.66 -20.86
CA ALA A 127 -17.94 -12.32 -20.81
C ALA A 127 -17.72 -10.87 -21.29
N LEU A 128 -18.31 -10.49 -22.43
CA LEU A 128 -18.22 -9.13 -22.96
C LEU A 128 -18.86 -8.10 -22.02
N ALA A 129 -20.01 -8.41 -21.44
CA ALA A 129 -20.67 -7.53 -20.48
C ALA A 129 -19.81 -7.33 -19.21
N THR A 130 -19.21 -8.41 -18.71
CA THR A 130 -18.31 -8.36 -17.53
C THR A 130 -17.04 -7.56 -17.84
N LEU A 131 -16.42 -7.81 -19.00
CA LEU A 131 -15.27 -7.01 -19.48
C LEU A 131 -15.65 -5.53 -19.63
N GLY A 132 -16.83 -5.24 -20.22
CA GLY A 132 -17.35 -3.88 -20.38
C GLY A 132 -17.53 -3.17 -19.05
N SER A 133 -18.08 -3.85 -18.02
CA SER A 133 -18.25 -3.29 -16.68
C SER A 133 -16.92 -2.93 -16.00
N LEU A 134 -15.85 -3.66 -16.35
CA LEU A 134 -14.49 -3.42 -15.87
C LEU A 134 -13.67 -2.50 -16.79
N GLY A 135 -14.29 -1.90 -17.82
CA GLY A 135 -13.63 -1.00 -18.76
C GLY A 135 -12.71 -1.68 -19.76
N LEU A 136 -12.89 -2.99 -19.96
CA LEU A 136 -12.17 -3.82 -20.93
C LEU A 136 -13.04 -4.19 -22.14
N GLY A 137 -14.14 -3.45 -22.41
CA GLY A 137 -15.10 -3.76 -23.47
C GLY A 137 -14.54 -3.71 -24.91
N GLU A 138 -13.41 -3.02 -25.11
CA GLU A 138 -12.72 -2.97 -26.40
C GLU A 138 -11.69 -4.10 -26.57
N VAL A 139 -11.53 -4.94 -25.54
CA VAL A 139 -10.57 -6.05 -25.60
C VAL A 139 -11.19 -7.22 -26.34
N ASP A 140 -10.61 -7.56 -27.48
CA ASP A 140 -11.01 -8.74 -28.25
C ASP A 140 -10.68 -10.03 -27.48
N LEU A 141 -11.63 -10.95 -27.42
CA LEU A 141 -11.50 -12.26 -26.77
C LEU A 141 -10.42 -13.14 -27.41
N ASP A 142 -10.11 -12.92 -28.68
CA ASP A 142 -9.05 -13.64 -29.41
C ASP A 142 -7.65 -13.00 -29.26
N ARG A 143 -7.56 -11.81 -28.64
CA ARG A 143 -6.31 -11.11 -28.38
C ARG A 143 -5.49 -11.84 -27.29
N THR A 144 -4.16 -11.80 -27.39
CA THR A 144 -3.27 -12.37 -26.35
C THR A 144 -3.11 -11.46 -25.15
N VAL A 145 -3.06 -12.04 -23.95
CA VAL A 145 -2.88 -11.36 -22.66
C VAL A 145 -1.61 -10.52 -22.63
N GLY A 146 -0.55 -10.95 -23.32
CA GLY A 146 0.72 -10.21 -23.38
C GLY A 146 0.64 -8.80 -23.98
N HIS A 147 -0.45 -8.46 -24.65
CA HIS A 147 -0.71 -7.10 -25.14
C HIS A 147 -1.46 -6.19 -24.15
N LEU A 148 -1.83 -6.72 -22.99
CA LEU A 148 -2.52 -5.97 -21.94
C LEU A 148 -1.50 -5.33 -20.99
N SER A 149 -1.85 -4.16 -20.47
CA SER A 149 -1.11 -3.54 -19.37
C SER A 149 -1.26 -4.35 -18.08
N GLY A 150 -0.36 -4.15 -17.11
CA GLY A 150 -0.46 -4.82 -15.81
C GLY A 150 -1.79 -4.57 -15.10
N GLY A 151 -2.36 -3.36 -15.20
CA GLY A 151 -3.67 -3.04 -14.64
C GLY A 151 -4.82 -3.77 -15.34
N GLU A 152 -4.80 -3.80 -16.67
CA GLU A 152 -5.77 -4.56 -17.47
C GLU A 152 -5.70 -6.06 -17.17
N THR A 153 -4.50 -6.60 -16.94
CA THR A 153 -4.30 -8.00 -16.54
C THR A 153 -4.96 -8.32 -15.19
N VAL A 154 -4.86 -7.43 -14.21
CA VAL A 154 -5.55 -7.57 -12.91
C VAL A 154 -7.07 -7.55 -13.09
N LEU A 155 -7.60 -6.60 -13.88
CA LEU A 155 -9.03 -6.49 -14.16
C LEU A 155 -9.55 -7.69 -14.97
N LEU A 156 -8.76 -8.21 -15.93
CA LEU A 156 -9.09 -9.43 -16.65
C LEU A 156 -9.21 -10.64 -15.70
N ARG A 157 -8.26 -10.77 -14.76
CA ARG A 157 -8.34 -11.84 -13.75
C ARG A 157 -9.56 -11.69 -12.85
N LEU A 158 -9.87 -10.45 -12.44
CA LEU A 158 -11.10 -10.16 -11.68
C LEU A 158 -12.35 -10.52 -12.49
N ALA A 159 -12.39 -10.19 -13.81
CA ALA A 159 -13.48 -10.58 -14.69
C ALA A 159 -13.69 -12.09 -14.71
N ALA A 160 -12.61 -12.87 -14.83
CA ALA A 160 -12.66 -14.33 -14.81
C ALA A 160 -13.31 -14.85 -13.52
N LEU A 161 -12.91 -14.29 -12.34
CA LEU A 161 -13.48 -14.70 -11.05
C LEU A 161 -14.95 -14.30 -10.91
N LEU A 162 -15.35 -13.14 -11.41
CA LEU A 162 -16.74 -12.66 -11.37
C LEU A 162 -17.66 -13.47 -12.29
N LEU A 163 -17.15 -13.97 -13.42
CA LEU A 163 -17.89 -14.84 -14.35
C LEU A 163 -18.29 -16.17 -13.69
N GLU A 164 -17.51 -16.68 -12.77
CA GLU A 164 -17.81 -17.89 -11.98
C GLU A 164 -18.93 -17.67 -10.96
N ARG A 165 -19.35 -16.41 -10.68
CA ARG A 165 -20.39 -16.03 -9.70
C ARG A 165 -20.16 -16.68 -8.33
N PRO A 166 -19.01 -16.49 -7.69
CA PRO A 166 -18.68 -17.17 -6.44
C PRO A 166 -19.55 -16.69 -5.28
N ASP A 167 -19.85 -17.58 -4.33
CA ASP A 167 -20.50 -17.22 -3.06
C ASP A 167 -19.56 -16.47 -2.12
N VAL A 168 -18.26 -16.77 -2.21
CA VAL A 168 -17.18 -16.13 -1.44
C VAL A 168 -16.09 -15.64 -2.37
N LEU A 169 -15.84 -14.34 -2.36
CA LEU A 169 -14.76 -13.71 -3.14
C LEU A 169 -13.71 -13.13 -2.19
N LEU A 170 -12.45 -13.54 -2.37
CA LEU A 170 -11.31 -13.07 -1.62
C LEU A 170 -10.40 -12.25 -2.53
N LEU A 171 -10.09 -11.00 -2.15
CA LEU A 171 -9.21 -10.10 -2.89
C LEU A 171 -8.02 -9.71 -2.02
N ASP A 172 -6.80 -10.02 -2.47
CA ASP A 172 -5.56 -9.74 -1.73
C ASP A 172 -4.80 -8.59 -2.39
N GLU A 173 -4.89 -7.39 -1.83
CA GLU A 173 -4.31 -6.13 -2.33
C GLU A 173 -4.62 -5.87 -3.81
N PRO A 174 -5.89 -5.89 -4.22
CA PRO A 174 -6.28 -5.80 -5.63
C PRO A 174 -5.98 -4.43 -6.26
N THR A 175 -5.71 -3.40 -5.47
CA THR A 175 -5.37 -2.05 -5.94
C THR A 175 -3.90 -1.87 -6.34
N ASN A 176 -3.05 -2.85 -6.00
CA ASN A 176 -1.63 -2.78 -6.33
C ASN A 176 -1.42 -2.79 -7.85
N ASN A 177 -0.55 -1.91 -8.33
CA ASN A 177 -0.23 -1.74 -9.76
C ASN A 177 -1.41 -1.27 -10.64
N LEU A 178 -2.57 -0.93 -10.07
CA LEU A 178 -3.66 -0.29 -10.80
C LEU A 178 -3.43 1.22 -10.88
N ASP A 179 -3.63 1.78 -12.08
CA ASP A 179 -3.75 3.22 -12.22
C ASP A 179 -5.11 3.72 -11.71
N LEU A 180 -5.28 5.03 -11.69
CA LEU A 180 -6.49 5.67 -11.19
C LEU A 180 -7.76 5.16 -11.90
N PHE A 181 -7.70 4.93 -13.21
CA PHE A 181 -8.86 4.47 -14.01
C PHE A 181 -9.21 3.01 -13.69
N ALA A 182 -8.19 2.15 -13.61
CA ALA A 182 -8.38 0.74 -13.25
C ALA A 182 -8.87 0.58 -11.80
N ARG A 183 -8.39 1.42 -10.85
CA ARG A 183 -8.91 1.45 -9.48
C ARG A 183 -10.38 1.79 -9.43
N ARG A 184 -10.83 2.79 -10.20
CA ARG A 184 -12.25 3.15 -10.26
C ARG A 184 -13.11 1.97 -10.69
N ARG A 185 -12.70 1.23 -11.73
CA ARG A 185 -13.41 0.03 -12.18
C ARG A 185 -13.49 -1.06 -11.12
N LEU A 186 -12.41 -1.25 -10.36
CA LEU A 186 -12.41 -2.15 -9.20
C LEU A 186 -13.41 -1.68 -8.13
N TYR A 187 -13.49 -0.37 -7.86
CA TYR A 187 -14.44 0.19 -6.89
C TYR A 187 -15.88 -0.04 -7.34
N ASP A 188 -16.19 0.20 -8.61
CA ASP A 188 -17.52 -0.05 -9.19
C ASP A 188 -17.90 -1.54 -9.10
N ALA A 189 -16.93 -2.45 -9.31
CA ALA A 189 -17.14 -3.89 -9.13
C ALA A 189 -17.43 -4.27 -7.67
N VAL A 190 -16.72 -3.69 -6.70
CA VAL A 190 -16.97 -3.88 -5.26
C VAL A 190 -18.32 -3.30 -4.86
N ASP A 191 -18.68 -2.13 -5.37
CA ASP A 191 -19.98 -1.50 -5.11
C ASP A 191 -21.15 -2.29 -5.71
N SER A 192 -20.91 -3.02 -6.81
CA SER A 192 -21.92 -3.89 -7.43
C SER A 192 -22.13 -5.22 -6.70
N TRP A 193 -21.22 -5.61 -5.80
CA TRP A 193 -21.33 -6.84 -5.04
C TRP A 193 -22.50 -6.79 -4.05
N ARG A 194 -23.54 -7.60 -4.28
CA ARG A 194 -24.80 -7.60 -3.50
C ARG A 194 -25.08 -8.89 -2.76
N SER A 195 -24.43 -9.99 -3.13
CA SER A 195 -24.70 -11.31 -2.55
C SER A 195 -23.43 -12.03 -2.19
N GLY A 196 -23.49 -12.88 -1.18
CA GLY A 196 -22.34 -13.64 -0.72
C GLY A 196 -21.41 -12.87 0.21
N VAL A 197 -20.18 -13.35 0.34
CA VAL A 197 -19.13 -12.82 1.19
C VAL A 197 -18.04 -12.24 0.28
N LEU A 198 -17.70 -10.97 0.46
CA LEU A 198 -16.52 -10.36 -0.12
C LEU A 198 -15.55 -10.02 1.01
N VAL A 199 -14.35 -10.61 0.99
CA VAL A 199 -13.26 -10.21 1.89
C VAL A 199 -12.15 -9.60 1.05
N LEU A 200 -11.80 -8.35 1.34
CA LEU A 200 -10.70 -7.68 0.67
C LEU A 200 -9.62 -7.23 1.66
N VAL A 201 -8.38 -7.55 1.35
CA VAL A 201 -7.20 -6.96 1.99
C VAL A 201 -6.80 -5.76 1.16
N SER A 202 -6.75 -4.58 1.75
CA SER A 202 -6.27 -3.39 1.06
C SER A 202 -5.74 -2.34 2.02
N HIS A 203 -4.85 -1.49 1.51
CA HIS A 203 -4.40 -0.26 2.14
C HIS A 203 -4.99 0.99 1.46
N ASP A 204 -5.84 0.78 0.46
CA ASP A 204 -6.55 1.84 -0.25
C ASP A 204 -7.76 2.31 0.56
N ARG A 205 -7.70 3.58 1.01
CA ARG A 205 -8.71 4.18 1.89
C ARG A 205 -10.07 4.31 1.19
N GLU A 206 -10.04 4.61 -0.11
CA GLU A 206 -11.25 4.80 -0.91
C GLU A 206 -11.96 3.46 -1.17
N LEU A 207 -11.20 2.38 -1.38
CA LEU A 207 -11.75 1.03 -1.46
C LEU A 207 -12.32 0.57 -0.10
N LEU A 208 -11.62 0.86 1.01
CA LEU A 208 -12.06 0.51 2.36
C LEU A 208 -13.27 1.34 2.84
N GLU A 209 -13.56 2.49 2.20
CA GLU A 209 -14.79 3.23 2.48
C GLU A 209 -16.05 2.50 1.96
N ARG A 210 -15.88 1.60 0.99
CA ARG A 210 -16.97 0.87 0.31
C ARG A 210 -17.35 -0.45 0.97
N VAL A 211 -16.68 -0.83 2.07
CA VAL A 211 -17.00 -2.04 2.82
C VAL A 211 -18.05 -1.79 3.90
N ASP A 212 -18.75 -2.86 4.30
CA ASP A 212 -19.78 -2.79 5.33
C ASP A 212 -19.18 -2.88 6.74
N ARG A 213 -18.02 -3.53 6.88
CA ARG A 213 -17.28 -3.70 8.14
C ARG A 213 -15.79 -3.82 7.89
N ILE A 214 -14.99 -3.41 8.88
CA ILE A 214 -13.54 -3.61 8.88
C ILE A 214 -13.16 -4.61 9.97
N ALA A 215 -12.32 -5.57 9.60
CA ALA A 215 -11.66 -6.52 10.48
C ALA A 215 -10.18 -6.12 10.60
N GLU A 216 -9.73 -5.74 11.80
CA GLU A 216 -8.32 -5.45 12.06
C GLU A 216 -7.62 -6.69 12.60
N LEU A 217 -6.64 -7.20 11.83
CA LEU A 217 -5.79 -8.31 12.25
C LEU A 217 -4.55 -7.77 12.98
N ARG A 218 -4.50 -8.04 14.28
CA ARG A 218 -3.41 -7.57 15.14
C ARG A 218 -2.99 -8.66 16.13
N SER A 219 -1.70 -8.94 16.18
CA SER A 219 -1.11 -9.90 17.13
C SER A 219 -1.86 -11.23 17.19
N GLY A 220 -2.28 -11.75 16.03
CA GLY A 220 -2.99 -13.02 15.92
C GLY A 220 -4.46 -12.99 16.36
N SER A 221 -5.04 -11.81 16.63
CA SER A 221 -6.46 -11.62 16.96
C SER A 221 -7.13 -10.68 15.96
N VAL A 222 -8.48 -10.74 15.89
CA VAL A 222 -9.27 -9.89 14.99
C VAL A 222 -10.20 -9.01 15.82
N ALA A 223 -10.08 -7.70 15.62
CA ALA A 223 -11.00 -6.70 16.13
C ALA A 223 -11.96 -6.26 15.02
N TRP A 224 -13.26 -6.09 15.35
CA TRP A 224 -14.30 -5.75 14.39
C TRP A 224 -14.78 -4.31 14.57
N TYR A 225 -14.90 -3.61 13.44
CA TYR A 225 -15.42 -2.25 13.38
C TYR A 225 -16.54 -2.19 12.34
N GLY A 226 -17.67 -1.54 12.70
CA GLY A 226 -18.77 -1.30 11.77
C GLY A 226 -18.49 -0.13 10.84
N GLY A 227 -18.96 -0.22 9.59
CA GLY A 227 -18.78 0.83 8.58
C GLY A 227 -17.45 0.74 7.83
N GLY A 228 -17.20 1.75 6.98
CA GLY A 228 -16.01 1.87 6.16
C GLY A 228 -14.81 2.48 6.89
N TRP A 229 -13.85 2.95 6.11
CA TRP A 229 -12.60 3.52 6.60
C TRP A 229 -12.77 4.70 7.55
N SER A 230 -13.70 5.62 7.26
CA SER A 230 -13.97 6.81 8.09
C SER A 230 -14.44 6.43 9.47
N ALA A 231 -15.39 5.48 9.57
CA ALA A 231 -15.90 4.98 10.84
C ALA A 231 -14.82 4.23 11.65
N TYR A 232 -14.00 3.41 10.98
CA TYR A 232 -12.86 2.75 11.60
C TYR A 232 -11.86 3.74 12.20
N ARG A 233 -11.50 4.79 11.45
CA ARG A 233 -10.59 5.85 11.93
C ARG A 233 -11.12 6.57 13.17
N GLU A 234 -12.40 6.91 13.19
CA GLU A 234 -13.03 7.58 14.32
C GLU A 234 -13.02 6.69 15.57
N ALA A 235 -13.38 5.41 15.41
CA ALA A 235 -13.33 4.44 16.48
C ALA A 235 -11.90 4.26 17.02
N LEU A 236 -10.91 4.13 16.14
CA LEU A 236 -9.49 4.02 16.52
C LEU A 236 -9.00 5.28 17.26
N ALA A 237 -9.34 6.49 16.77
CA ALA A 237 -8.97 7.74 17.41
C ALA A 237 -9.55 7.84 18.83
N THR A 238 -10.82 7.44 19.01
CA THR A 238 -11.48 7.41 20.31
C THR A 238 -10.79 6.43 21.27
N GLN A 239 -10.44 5.24 20.80
CA GLN A 239 -9.69 4.25 21.58
C GLN A 239 -8.30 4.74 21.97
N GLN A 240 -7.57 5.38 21.04
CA GLN A 240 -6.24 5.94 21.31
C GLN A 240 -6.29 7.07 22.32
N GLU A 241 -7.28 7.97 22.23
CA GLU A 241 -7.45 9.03 23.24
C GLU A 241 -7.76 8.46 24.63
N ALA A 242 -8.58 7.41 24.70
CA ALA A 242 -8.87 6.74 25.96
C ALA A 242 -7.60 6.07 26.54
N ALA A 243 -6.85 5.32 25.72
CA ALA A 243 -5.60 4.70 26.11
C ALA A 243 -4.55 5.73 26.56
N ALA A 244 -4.40 6.84 25.82
CA ALA A 244 -3.48 7.92 26.20
C ALA A 244 -3.88 8.61 27.51
N ARG A 245 -5.18 8.72 27.80
CA ARG A 245 -5.66 9.23 29.12
C ARG A 245 -5.31 8.26 30.25
N MET A 246 -5.53 6.94 30.02
CA MET A 246 -5.18 5.91 31.00
C MET A 246 -3.67 5.89 31.30
N LEU A 247 -2.83 5.97 30.26
CA LEU A 247 -1.38 6.02 30.43
C LEU A 247 -0.95 7.25 31.26
N ARG A 248 -1.46 8.43 30.93
CA ARG A 248 -1.17 9.65 31.71
C ARG A 248 -1.60 9.53 33.17
N ALA A 249 -2.74 8.90 33.45
CA ALA A 249 -3.21 8.66 34.80
C ALA A 249 -2.30 7.66 35.55
N ALA A 250 -1.90 6.57 34.88
CA ALA A 250 -0.97 5.58 35.44
C ALA A 250 0.42 6.17 35.72
N GLU A 251 0.96 7.01 34.83
CA GLU A 251 2.21 7.73 35.05
C GLU A 251 2.14 8.72 36.23
N ALA A 252 1.01 9.38 36.39
CA ALA A 252 0.78 10.26 37.54
C ALA A 252 0.74 9.45 38.86
N ASP A 253 0.13 8.26 38.84
CA ASP A 253 0.11 7.34 39.98
C ASP A 253 1.51 6.86 40.35
N VAL A 254 2.32 6.40 39.39
CA VAL A 254 3.73 6.03 39.64
C VAL A 254 4.50 7.18 40.27
N ARG A 255 4.36 8.41 39.76
CA ARG A 255 5.00 9.61 40.32
C ARG A 255 4.52 9.91 41.74
N ARG A 256 3.25 9.66 42.06
CA ARG A 256 2.67 9.81 43.38
C ARG A 256 3.25 8.76 44.34
N GLN A 257 3.20 7.47 43.98
CA GLN A 257 3.71 6.37 44.82
C GLN A 257 5.22 6.51 45.11
N LYS A 258 6.01 6.94 44.11
CA LYS A 258 7.42 7.23 44.30
C LYS A 258 7.66 8.33 45.35
N ARG A 259 6.91 9.41 45.31
CA ARG A 259 7.00 10.50 46.31
C ARG A 259 6.58 10.06 47.71
N GLU A 260 5.53 9.22 47.82
CA GLU A 260 5.07 8.64 49.08
C GLU A 260 6.12 7.71 49.69
N LEU A 261 6.77 6.86 48.87
CA LEU A 261 7.88 6.01 49.31
C LEU A 261 9.05 6.85 49.84
N GLU A 262 9.48 7.88 49.12
CA GLU A 262 10.55 8.80 49.55
C GLU A 262 10.18 9.52 50.87
N ALA A 263 8.95 10.03 50.98
CA ALA A 263 8.45 10.66 52.19
C ALA A 263 8.44 9.69 53.39
N THR A 264 8.08 8.42 53.15
CA THR A 264 8.08 7.35 54.15
C THR A 264 9.51 7.05 54.61
N HIS A 265 10.45 6.95 53.69
CA HIS A 265 11.88 6.78 54.00
C HIS A 265 12.41 7.92 54.88
N ILE A 266 12.08 9.17 54.54
CA ILE A 266 12.48 10.35 55.34
C ILE A 266 11.87 10.29 56.74
N LYS A 267 10.55 9.96 56.88
CA LYS A 267 9.88 9.82 58.16
C LYS A 267 10.51 8.72 59.02
N LEU A 268 10.80 7.56 58.46
CA LEU A 268 11.44 6.45 59.14
C LEU A 268 12.86 6.81 59.59
N ALA A 269 13.65 7.47 58.75
CA ALA A 269 15.00 7.95 59.12
C ALA A 269 14.97 8.98 60.27
N ARG A 270 13.97 9.93 60.24
CA ARG A 270 13.79 10.89 61.35
C ARG A 270 13.38 10.21 62.64
N ARG A 271 12.47 9.21 62.62
CA ARG A 271 12.06 8.41 63.77
C ARG A 271 13.25 7.63 64.36
N GLN A 272 14.07 7.01 63.50
CA GLN A 272 15.25 6.30 63.93
C GLN A 272 16.28 7.21 64.61
N ARG A 273 16.53 8.40 64.04
CA ARG A 273 17.44 9.40 64.65
C ARG A 273 16.89 9.89 66.00
N HIS A 274 15.58 10.16 66.10
CA HIS A 274 14.96 10.58 67.35
C HIS A 274 15.00 9.48 68.43
N SER A 275 14.68 8.23 68.05
CA SER A 275 14.78 7.08 68.95
C SER A 275 16.20 6.89 69.47
N ARG A 276 17.23 6.96 68.59
CA ARG A 276 18.64 6.88 69.01
C ARG A 276 19.03 7.96 70.01
N LYS A 277 18.52 9.20 69.86
CA LYS A 277 18.79 10.30 70.76
C LYS A 277 18.13 10.07 72.14
N LEU A 278 16.83 9.63 72.13
CA LEU A 278 16.12 9.28 73.37
C LEU A 278 16.74 8.07 74.13
N ASP A 279 17.22 7.05 73.38
CA ASP A 279 17.87 5.89 73.97
C ASP A 279 19.21 6.26 74.61
N ALA A 280 19.94 7.26 74.13
CA ALA A 280 21.18 7.78 74.72
C ALA A 280 20.92 8.62 75.99
N GLU A 281 19.75 9.25 76.11
CA GLU A 281 19.37 10.08 77.25
C GLU A 281 18.63 9.32 78.36
N ARG A 282 18.05 8.11 78.09
CA ARG A 282 17.27 7.34 79.06
C ARG A 282 17.99 6.04 79.48
N ARG A 283 18.19 5.82 80.78
CA ARG A 283 18.67 4.56 81.41
C ARG A 283 17.51 3.56 81.52
N ALA A 284 16.97 3.06 80.41
CA ALA A 284 15.99 1.97 80.43
C ALA A 284 16.63 0.59 80.48
N PRO A 285 16.01 -0.44 81.11
CA PRO A 285 16.55 -1.80 81.17
C PRO A 285 16.75 -2.33 79.74
N LYS A 286 17.94 -2.90 79.44
CA LYS A 286 18.37 -3.35 78.09
C LYS A 286 17.36 -4.29 77.39
N ILE A 287 16.64 -5.12 78.14
CA ILE A 287 15.65 -6.09 77.60
C ILE A 287 14.43 -5.40 77.02
N VAL A 288 13.87 -4.38 77.67
CA VAL A 288 12.68 -3.61 77.24
C VAL A 288 13.04 -2.74 76.06
N ALA A 289 14.22 -2.12 76.05
CA ALA A 289 14.70 -1.34 74.92
C ALA A 289 14.93 -2.19 73.66
N GLY A 290 15.43 -3.41 73.78
CA GLY A 290 15.63 -4.39 72.70
C GLY A 290 14.33 -4.89 72.09
N ALA A 291 13.32 -5.18 72.92
CA ALA A 291 11.99 -5.59 72.39
C ALA A 291 11.27 -4.46 71.60
N ARG A 292 11.27 -3.22 72.14
CA ARG A 292 10.73 -2.03 71.46
C ARG A 292 11.44 -1.72 70.14
N LYS A 293 12.76 -1.87 70.09
CA LYS A 293 13.55 -1.67 68.89
C LYS A 293 13.20 -2.71 67.81
N ARG A 294 13.06 -4.01 68.15
CA ARG A 294 12.64 -5.06 67.22
C ARG A 294 11.23 -4.80 66.65
N SER A 295 10.23 -4.52 67.49
CA SER A 295 8.87 -4.22 67.05
C SER A 295 8.81 -2.97 66.18
N ALA A 296 9.60 -1.92 66.49
CA ALA A 296 9.68 -0.72 65.64
C ALA A 296 10.37 -1.02 64.29
N GLN A 297 11.38 -1.88 64.26
CA GLN A 297 12.03 -2.32 63.00
C GLN A 297 11.09 -3.19 62.15
N GLU A 298 10.37 -4.14 62.75
CA GLU A 298 9.36 -4.94 62.04
C GLU A 298 8.24 -4.10 61.44
N SER A 299 7.71 -3.13 62.22
CA SER A 299 6.68 -2.20 61.73
C SER A 299 7.20 -1.29 60.62
N ALA A 300 8.43 -0.85 60.69
CA ALA A 300 9.09 -0.04 59.67
C ALA A 300 9.38 -0.86 58.40
N GLY A 301 9.76 -2.14 58.54
CA GLY A 301 9.90 -3.09 57.43
C GLY A 301 8.58 -3.30 56.71
N LYS A 302 7.51 -3.70 57.42
CA LYS A 302 6.17 -3.90 56.84
C LYS A 302 5.65 -2.67 56.11
N LEU A 303 5.89 -1.45 56.64
CA LEU A 303 5.45 -0.22 56.00
C LEU A 303 6.24 0.05 54.72
N ARG A 304 7.55 -0.27 54.70
CA ARG A 304 8.37 -0.13 53.50
C ARG A 304 7.94 -1.11 52.42
N ASP A 305 7.82 -2.38 52.79
CA ASP A 305 7.39 -3.46 51.86
C ASP A 305 6.04 -3.11 51.23
N LEU A 306 5.06 -2.61 52.03
CA LEU A 306 3.77 -2.18 51.52
C LEU A 306 3.88 -1.03 50.51
N GLN A 307 4.80 -0.07 50.71
CA GLN A 307 4.96 1.05 49.78
C GLN A 307 5.74 0.64 48.53
N GLU A 308 6.68 -0.29 48.65
CA GLU A 308 7.40 -0.88 47.50
C GLU A 308 6.46 -1.71 46.65
N ASP A 309 5.58 -2.54 47.25
CA ASP A 309 4.53 -3.29 46.54
C ASP A 309 3.58 -2.36 45.76
N ARG A 310 3.14 -1.26 46.40
CA ARG A 310 2.26 -0.27 45.74
C ARG A 310 2.94 0.40 44.54
N LEU A 311 4.23 0.73 44.68
CA LEU A 311 4.99 1.29 43.55
C LEU A 311 5.15 0.27 42.42
N GLN A 312 5.39 -0.99 42.77
CA GLN A 312 5.50 -2.06 41.78
C GLN A 312 4.18 -2.26 41.02
N GLN A 313 3.05 -2.35 41.74
CA GLN A 313 1.74 -2.45 41.12
C GLN A 313 1.39 -1.22 40.25
N ALA A 314 1.83 -0.02 40.64
CA ALA A 314 1.63 1.17 39.83
C ALA A 314 2.48 1.11 38.54
N ARG A 315 3.70 0.55 38.58
CA ARG A 315 4.53 0.33 37.41
C ARG A 315 3.93 -0.70 36.46
N GLU A 316 3.41 -1.80 36.96
CA GLU A 316 2.74 -2.83 36.17
C GLU A 316 1.52 -2.24 35.43
N ARG A 317 0.65 -1.50 36.13
CA ARG A 317 -0.46 -0.78 35.49
C ARG A 317 -0.01 0.23 34.45
N ARG A 318 1.12 0.90 34.67
CA ARG A 318 1.68 1.83 33.68
C ARG A 318 2.19 1.10 32.45
N GLU A 319 2.81 -0.09 32.60
CA GLU A 319 3.25 -0.94 31.49
C GLU A 319 2.04 -1.45 30.69
N GLU A 320 1.01 -1.99 31.35
CA GLU A 320 -0.24 -2.40 30.71
C GLU A 320 -0.91 -1.25 29.94
N ALA A 321 -0.95 -0.04 30.54
CA ALA A 321 -1.51 1.12 29.88
C ALA A 321 -0.63 1.63 28.71
N ALA A 322 0.69 1.45 28.78
CA ALA A 322 1.60 1.78 27.68
C ALA A 322 1.44 0.82 26.50
N ASP A 323 1.25 -0.46 26.74
CA ASP A 323 1.01 -1.47 25.70
C ASP A 323 -0.32 -1.27 24.98
N ALA A 324 -1.30 -0.66 25.65
CA ALA A 324 -2.59 -0.31 25.05
C ALA A 324 -2.53 0.93 24.16
N VAL A 325 -1.52 1.78 24.30
CA VAL A 325 -1.32 2.94 23.43
C VAL A 325 -0.69 2.49 22.12
N HIS A 326 -1.41 2.69 21.02
CA HIS A 326 -0.83 2.51 19.70
C HIS A 326 0.24 3.58 19.47
N GLU A 327 1.52 3.22 19.60
CA GLU A 327 2.59 4.07 19.12
C GLU A 327 2.65 4.03 17.59
N ASP A 328 1.83 4.83 16.95
CA ASP A 328 2.10 5.28 15.59
C ASP A 328 3.29 6.24 15.67
N ALA A 329 4.48 5.66 15.70
CA ALA A 329 5.70 6.44 15.78
C ALA A 329 5.85 7.26 14.48
N GLU A 330 5.70 8.59 14.62
CA GLU A 330 5.94 9.53 13.52
C GLU A 330 7.43 9.75 13.31
N ILE A 331 7.81 9.90 12.03
CA ILE A 331 9.17 10.32 11.68
C ILE A 331 9.25 11.84 11.85
N ARG A 332 9.96 12.30 12.88
CA ARG A 332 10.20 13.74 13.12
C ARG A 332 11.67 14.06 12.87
N VAL A 333 11.96 14.50 11.66
CA VAL A 333 13.32 14.86 11.21
C VAL A 333 13.39 16.35 10.99
N SER A 334 14.54 16.96 11.29
CA SER A 334 14.85 18.33 10.85
C SER A 334 15.89 18.23 9.73
N LEU A 335 15.58 18.79 8.57
CA LEU A 335 16.40 18.70 7.35
C LEU A 335 16.73 20.12 6.80
N PRO A 336 17.36 21.00 7.60
CA PRO A 336 17.52 22.42 7.23
C PRO A 336 18.37 22.63 5.97
N HIS A 337 19.23 21.67 5.60
CA HIS A 337 20.09 21.77 4.42
C HIS A 337 19.37 21.39 3.12
N THR A 338 18.09 20.99 3.18
CA THR A 338 17.27 20.70 2.01
C THR A 338 16.55 21.94 1.49
N ALA A 339 16.52 23.03 2.26
CA ALA A 339 15.81 24.25 1.92
C ALA A 339 16.27 24.86 0.58
N VAL A 340 15.28 25.29 -0.20
CA VAL A 340 15.50 25.99 -1.48
C VAL A 340 14.75 27.32 -1.44
N PRO A 341 15.43 28.44 -1.81
CA PRO A 341 14.76 29.72 -1.91
C PRO A 341 13.59 29.70 -2.91
N ALA A 342 12.51 30.39 -2.57
CA ALA A 342 11.36 30.53 -3.45
C ALA A 342 11.76 31.17 -4.79
N GLY A 343 11.22 30.63 -5.90
CA GLY A 343 11.49 31.10 -7.25
C GLY A 343 12.83 30.65 -7.86
N ARG A 344 13.71 29.97 -7.09
CA ARG A 344 14.92 29.37 -7.67
C ARG A 344 14.56 28.18 -8.55
N THR A 345 14.96 28.19 -9.82
CA THR A 345 14.82 27.03 -10.71
C THR A 345 15.64 25.87 -10.17
N VAL A 346 15.01 24.73 -9.90
CA VAL A 346 15.64 23.50 -9.42
C VAL A 346 15.76 22.46 -10.51
N LEU A 347 14.84 22.49 -11.49
CA LEU A 347 14.80 21.57 -12.62
C LEU A 347 14.26 22.30 -13.84
N SER A 348 14.88 22.09 -14.99
CA SER A 348 14.42 22.60 -16.29
C SER A 348 14.47 21.50 -17.34
N LEU A 349 13.38 21.35 -18.09
CA LEU A 349 13.24 20.47 -19.24
C LEU A 349 12.93 21.33 -20.46
N SER A 350 13.59 21.07 -21.58
CA SER A 350 13.33 21.77 -22.84
C SER A 350 13.20 20.75 -23.97
N GLY A 351 12.00 20.65 -24.57
CA GLY A 351 11.72 19.77 -25.71
C GLY A 351 12.06 18.30 -25.44
N LEU A 352 11.93 17.85 -24.19
CA LEU A 352 12.33 16.51 -23.75
C LEU A 352 11.41 15.44 -24.31
N ARG A 353 11.96 14.50 -25.08
CA ARG A 353 11.28 13.30 -25.54
C ARG A 353 11.84 12.06 -24.82
N PRO A 354 11.09 11.45 -23.90
CA PRO A 354 11.50 10.21 -23.24
C PRO A 354 11.59 9.05 -24.24
N ARG A 355 12.38 8.03 -23.90
CA ARG A 355 12.59 6.87 -24.78
C ARG A 355 11.39 5.93 -24.84
N PHE A 356 10.59 5.85 -23.75
CA PHE A 356 9.44 4.98 -23.62
C PHE A 356 8.25 5.74 -23.05
N GLY A 357 7.05 5.28 -23.33
CA GLY A 357 5.78 5.89 -22.92
C GLY A 357 5.11 6.61 -24.08
N THR A 358 3.95 7.23 -23.79
CA THR A 358 3.17 7.98 -24.78
C THR A 358 3.61 9.43 -24.91
N LEU A 359 4.39 9.96 -23.96
CA LEU A 359 4.82 11.35 -23.90
C LEU A 359 5.76 11.66 -25.08
N ARG A 360 5.31 12.55 -25.95
CA ARG A 360 6.04 12.94 -27.19
C ARG A 360 7.04 14.05 -26.95
N GLU A 361 6.65 15.02 -26.14
CA GLU A 361 7.47 16.17 -25.81
C GLU A 361 7.09 16.73 -24.43
N ALA A 362 8.08 17.16 -23.65
CA ALA A 362 7.89 17.81 -22.37
C ALA A 362 8.77 19.04 -22.24
N THR A 363 8.17 20.16 -21.91
CA THR A 363 8.85 21.39 -21.47
C THR A 363 8.29 21.77 -20.11
N LEU A 364 9.15 21.86 -19.11
CA LEU A 364 8.75 22.09 -17.72
C LEU A 364 9.87 22.80 -16.97
N GLN A 365 9.50 23.75 -16.13
CA GLN A 365 10.37 24.32 -15.10
C GLN A 365 9.74 24.07 -13.73
N VAL A 366 10.55 23.60 -12.79
CA VAL A 366 10.20 23.43 -11.39
C VAL A 366 11.01 24.40 -10.57
N HIS A 367 10.34 25.13 -9.70
CA HIS A 367 10.95 26.11 -8.82
C HIS A 367 10.94 25.65 -7.37
N GLY A 368 11.85 26.08 -6.56
CA GLY A 368 11.83 25.77 -5.14
C GLY A 368 10.84 26.65 -4.36
N PRO A 369 10.18 26.12 -3.35
CA PRO A 369 10.02 24.72 -2.92
C PRO A 369 8.72 24.05 -3.45
N GLU A 370 8.47 24.13 -4.77
CA GLU A 370 7.27 23.54 -5.38
C GLU A 370 7.14 22.03 -5.10
N ARG A 371 5.89 21.58 -4.91
CA ARG A 371 5.53 20.17 -4.80
C ARG A 371 4.66 19.77 -5.98
N VAL A 372 5.22 18.98 -6.89
CA VAL A 372 4.64 18.64 -8.18
C VAL A 372 4.18 17.18 -8.17
N ALA A 373 2.92 16.93 -8.52
CA ALA A 373 2.40 15.59 -8.76
C ALA A 373 2.43 15.25 -10.25
N LEU A 374 2.92 14.07 -10.61
CA LEU A 374 2.81 13.47 -11.93
C LEU A 374 1.71 12.40 -11.88
N VAL A 375 0.60 12.66 -12.53
CA VAL A 375 -0.55 11.74 -12.63
C VAL A 375 -0.75 11.30 -14.09
N GLY A 376 -1.40 10.16 -14.32
CA GLY A 376 -1.63 9.67 -15.69
C GLY A 376 -1.77 8.15 -15.73
N ARG A 377 -2.20 7.60 -16.86
CA ARG A 377 -2.39 6.16 -17.05
C ARG A 377 -1.11 5.36 -16.87
N ASN A 378 -1.24 4.07 -16.58
CA ASN A 378 -0.11 3.15 -16.63
C ASN A 378 0.44 3.11 -18.06
N GLY A 379 1.77 3.06 -18.19
CA GLY A 379 2.43 3.12 -19.50
C GLY A 379 2.58 4.53 -20.09
N ALA A 380 1.96 5.58 -19.53
CA ALA A 380 2.11 6.96 -20.04
C ALA A 380 3.55 7.47 -20.02
N GLY A 381 4.43 6.86 -19.20
CA GLY A 381 5.86 7.22 -19.18
C GLY A 381 6.29 7.98 -17.93
N LYS A 382 5.50 7.99 -16.84
CA LYS A 382 5.86 8.65 -15.56
C LYS A 382 7.21 8.20 -15.03
N THR A 383 7.39 6.89 -14.84
CA THR A 383 8.67 6.29 -14.40
C THR A 383 9.81 6.56 -15.38
N THR A 384 9.52 6.50 -16.69
CA THR A 384 10.51 6.81 -17.75
C THR A 384 10.96 8.25 -17.64
N LEU A 385 10.02 9.18 -17.46
CA LEU A 385 10.33 10.61 -17.25
C LEU A 385 11.22 10.77 -16.01
N LEU A 386 10.84 10.24 -14.85
CA LEU A 386 11.64 10.34 -13.62
C LEU A 386 13.06 9.75 -13.79
N ARG A 387 13.20 8.62 -14.47
CA ARG A 387 14.52 8.02 -14.77
C ARG A 387 15.34 8.87 -15.73
N THR A 388 14.68 9.53 -16.68
CA THR A 388 15.35 10.46 -17.60
C THR A 388 15.84 11.70 -16.85
N LEU A 389 15.04 12.25 -15.93
CA LEU A 389 15.43 13.38 -15.07
C LEU A 389 16.66 13.09 -14.20
N THR A 390 16.85 11.83 -13.82
CA THR A 390 18.02 11.40 -13.03
C THR A 390 19.24 11.05 -13.86
N GLY A 391 19.16 11.14 -15.19
CA GLY A 391 20.22 10.71 -16.10
C GLY A 391 20.40 9.18 -16.17
N ARG A 392 19.52 8.39 -15.53
CA ARG A 392 19.56 6.92 -15.60
C ARG A 392 19.10 6.38 -16.96
N LEU A 393 18.36 7.21 -17.70
CA LEU A 393 17.87 6.89 -19.03
C LEU A 393 18.12 8.10 -19.94
N SER A 394 18.75 7.87 -21.08
CA SER A 394 18.98 8.93 -22.08
C SER A 394 17.68 9.26 -22.81
N PRO A 395 17.31 10.53 -22.98
CA PRO A 395 16.18 10.93 -23.82
C PRO A 395 16.43 10.64 -25.30
N VAL A 396 15.38 10.64 -26.11
CA VAL A 396 15.47 10.59 -27.58
C VAL A 396 15.92 11.97 -28.11
N SER A 397 15.37 13.05 -27.51
CA SER A 397 15.71 14.44 -27.84
C SER A 397 15.44 15.35 -26.64
N GLY A 398 15.91 16.59 -26.71
CA GLY A 398 15.76 17.61 -25.68
C GLY A 398 16.79 17.51 -24.58
N GLU A 399 16.71 18.45 -23.64
CA GLU A 399 17.69 18.62 -22.58
C GLU A 399 17.04 18.61 -21.20
N VAL A 400 17.79 18.08 -20.22
CA VAL A 400 17.44 18.08 -18.79
C VAL A 400 18.55 18.79 -18.03
N SER A 401 18.19 19.79 -17.24
CA SER A 401 19.12 20.51 -16.36
C SER A 401 18.59 20.45 -14.92
N ALA A 402 19.29 19.71 -14.06
CA ALA A 402 19.08 19.73 -12.62
C ALA A 402 20.03 20.76 -12.00
N CYS A 403 19.47 21.87 -11.50
CA CYS A 403 20.24 23.02 -10.99
C CYS A 403 20.64 22.88 -9.52
N VAL A 404 20.21 21.80 -8.86
CA VAL A 404 20.41 21.51 -7.43
C VAL A 404 20.69 20.02 -7.21
N PRO A 405 21.24 19.63 -6.04
CA PRO A 405 21.38 18.22 -5.69
C PRO A 405 20.04 17.49 -5.74
N LEU A 406 19.94 16.51 -6.63
CA LEU A 406 18.76 15.70 -6.88
C LEU A 406 18.96 14.30 -6.31
N ARG A 407 17.91 13.74 -5.70
CA ARG A 407 17.84 12.33 -5.31
C ARG A 407 16.55 11.70 -5.80
N PHE A 408 16.61 10.40 -6.04
CA PHE A 408 15.50 9.61 -6.58
C PHE A 408 15.23 8.39 -5.71
N LEU A 409 13.99 8.25 -5.27
CA LEU A 409 13.47 7.05 -4.61
C LEU A 409 12.63 6.29 -5.64
N PRO A 410 13.13 5.19 -6.19
CA PRO A 410 12.41 4.38 -7.17
C PRO A 410 11.34 3.52 -6.51
N GLN A 411 10.35 3.08 -7.29
CA GLN A 411 9.31 2.16 -6.87
C GLN A 411 9.87 0.84 -6.30
N ARG A 412 10.89 0.28 -6.94
CA ARG A 412 11.70 -0.81 -6.36
C ARG A 412 12.78 -0.20 -5.50
N LEU A 413 12.80 -0.56 -4.22
CA LEU A 413 13.73 -0.02 -3.22
C LEU A 413 15.16 -0.62 -3.38
N ASP A 414 15.66 -0.64 -4.62
CA ASP A 414 17.01 -1.10 -5.01
C ASP A 414 18.11 -0.08 -4.68
N VAL A 415 17.78 0.89 -3.85
CA VAL A 415 18.71 1.89 -3.35
C VAL A 415 19.55 1.40 -2.17
N LEU A 416 19.18 0.30 -1.54
CA LEU A 416 19.89 -0.31 -0.42
C LEU A 416 20.68 -1.55 -0.90
N ASP A 417 21.83 -1.74 -0.28
CA ASP A 417 22.64 -2.95 -0.37
C ASP A 417 22.18 -3.90 0.75
N ASP A 418 21.72 -5.09 0.40
CA ASP A 418 21.09 -6.03 1.31
C ASP A 418 22.06 -6.62 2.34
N GLU A 419 23.35 -6.69 2.01
CA GLU A 419 24.40 -7.22 2.88
C GLU A 419 24.86 -6.20 3.93
N LEU A 420 24.62 -4.91 3.68
CA LEU A 420 25.02 -3.85 4.60
C LEU A 420 23.92 -3.54 5.61
N SER A 421 24.33 -3.09 6.79
CA SER A 421 23.41 -2.56 7.79
C SER A 421 22.74 -1.26 7.31
N VAL A 422 21.64 -0.88 7.97
CA VAL A 422 20.97 0.39 7.71
C VAL A 422 21.93 1.56 7.88
N ALA A 423 22.76 1.55 8.93
CA ALA A 423 23.74 2.61 9.21
C ALA A 423 24.80 2.71 8.11
N GLU A 424 25.35 1.58 7.65
CA GLU A 424 26.35 1.55 6.57
C GLU A 424 25.76 2.00 5.23
N ASN A 425 24.52 1.63 4.92
CA ASN A 425 23.82 2.12 3.72
C ASN A 425 23.67 3.64 3.70
N VAL A 426 23.38 4.25 4.84
CA VAL A 426 23.32 5.72 4.98
C VAL A 426 24.74 6.32 4.91
N ALA A 427 25.73 5.73 5.58
CA ALA A 427 27.11 6.20 5.58
C ALA A 427 27.72 6.28 4.17
N ARG A 428 27.46 5.27 3.32
CA ARG A 428 27.90 5.28 1.91
C ARG A 428 27.37 6.46 1.11
N ARG A 429 26.19 7.01 1.48
CA ARG A 429 25.53 8.13 0.80
C ARG A 429 25.79 9.47 1.44
N ALA A 430 26.34 9.49 2.65
CA ALA A 430 26.66 10.67 3.41
C ALA A 430 28.16 10.70 3.80
N PRO A 431 29.09 10.73 2.82
CA PRO A 431 30.52 10.76 3.10
C PRO A 431 30.85 12.00 3.93
N GLY A 432 31.66 11.81 4.99
CA GLY A 432 32.08 12.89 5.90
C GLY A 432 31.14 13.14 7.08
N VAL A 433 29.99 12.47 7.16
CA VAL A 433 29.12 12.50 8.35
C VAL A 433 29.60 11.44 9.35
N THR A 434 29.73 11.83 10.62
CA THR A 434 30.20 10.90 11.67
C THR A 434 29.14 9.82 11.98
N ASP A 435 29.59 8.64 12.38
CA ASP A 435 28.72 7.51 12.74
C ASP A 435 27.68 7.88 13.81
N ASN A 436 28.06 8.65 14.83
CA ASN A 436 27.13 9.16 15.83
C ASN A 436 26.03 10.06 15.27
N GLN A 437 26.37 10.90 14.29
CA GLN A 437 25.38 11.74 13.62
C GLN A 437 24.42 10.90 12.77
N ILE A 438 24.92 9.90 12.05
CA ILE A 438 24.11 8.96 11.27
C ILE A 438 23.14 8.23 12.20
N ARG A 439 23.61 7.64 13.29
CA ARG A 439 22.76 6.93 14.26
C ARG A 439 21.73 7.86 14.92
N SER A 440 22.11 9.09 15.24
CA SER A 440 21.19 10.09 15.79
C SER A 440 20.08 10.43 14.81
N GLN A 441 20.39 10.57 13.51
CA GLN A 441 19.39 10.82 12.47
C GLN A 441 18.52 9.56 12.22
N LEU A 442 19.14 8.37 12.15
CA LEU A 442 18.43 7.11 11.98
C LEU A 442 17.44 6.83 13.12
N ALA A 443 17.76 7.22 14.36
CA ALA A 443 16.83 7.12 15.49
C ALA A 443 15.53 7.92 15.25
N ARG A 444 15.59 9.03 14.49
CA ARG A 444 14.42 9.82 14.08
C ARG A 444 13.61 9.14 12.98
N PHE A 445 14.24 8.30 12.15
CA PHE A 445 13.61 7.38 11.21
C PHE A 445 13.22 6.04 11.86
N LEU A 446 13.18 5.99 13.20
CA LEU A 446 12.75 4.84 14.01
C LEU A 446 13.72 3.65 13.99
N PHE A 447 14.97 3.86 13.56
CA PHE A 447 16.06 2.88 13.70
C PHE A 447 16.90 3.21 14.93
N ARG A 448 16.48 2.68 16.10
CA ARG A 448 17.15 2.94 17.38
C ARG A 448 18.01 1.75 17.81
N GLY A 449 19.20 2.03 18.36
CA GLY A 449 20.10 1.00 18.91
C GLY A 449 20.44 -0.09 17.91
N ALA A 450 20.25 -1.36 18.28
CA ALA A 450 20.58 -2.51 17.45
C ALA A 450 19.84 -2.57 16.10
N ARG A 451 18.70 -1.89 15.95
CA ARG A 451 17.96 -1.86 14.68
C ARG A 451 18.72 -1.11 13.57
N ALA A 452 19.58 -0.17 13.90
CA ALA A 452 20.41 0.52 12.91
C ALA A 452 21.52 -0.39 12.34
N GLU A 453 21.86 -1.46 13.07
CA GLU A 453 22.90 -2.43 12.68
C GLU A 453 22.33 -3.64 11.91
N GLN A 454 21.01 -3.74 11.75
CA GLN A 454 20.41 -4.85 11.02
C GLN A 454 20.75 -4.75 9.53
N PRO A 455 21.13 -5.88 8.87
CA PRO A 455 21.29 -5.94 7.43
C PRO A 455 20.00 -5.54 6.71
N ALA A 456 20.11 -4.76 5.63
CA ALA A 456 18.94 -4.26 4.92
C ALA A 456 18.09 -5.38 4.30
N GLY A 457 18.70 -6.52 3.95
CA GLY A 457 18.00 -7.70 3.44
C GLY A 457 17.08 -8.38 4.44
N THR A 458 17.25 -8.14 5.77
CA THR A 458 16.43 -8.75 6.84
C THR A 458 15.23 -7.88 7.25
N LEU A 459 15.13 -6.67 6.69
CA LEU A 459 14.08 -5.72 7.05
C LEU A 459 12.73 -6.12 6.43
N SER A 460 11.66 -5.88 7.17
CA SER A 460 10.31 -5.91 6.62
C SER A 460 10.14 -4.85 5.52
N GLY A 461 9.13 -4.99 4.64
CA GLY A 461 8.90 -4.04 3.56
C GLY A 461 8.77 -2.59 4.03
N GLY A 462 8.06 -2.33 5.14
CA GLY A 462 7.93 -0.99 5.72
C GLY A 462 9.23 -0.47 6.34
N GLU A 463 10.01 -1.33 7.00
CA GLU A 463 11.34 -0.96 7.51
C GLU A 463 12.32 -0.69 6.39
N ARG A 464 12.34 -1.53 5.35
CA ARG A 464 13.15 -1.33 4.15
C ARG A 464 12.83 0.00 3.46
N PHE A 465 11.55 0.33 3.36
CA PHE A 465 11.12 1.63 2.83
C PHE A 465 11.65 2.80 3.67
N ARG A 466 11.52 2.74 5.01
CA ARG A 466 12.06 3.78 5.91
C ARG A 466 13.58 3.91 5.81
N ALA A 467 14.29 2.79 5.70
CA ALA A 467 15.74 2.78 5.51
C ALA A 467 16.14 3.44 4.18
N ALA A 468 15.43 3.11 3.09
CA ALA A 468 15.64 3.71 1.76
C ALA A 468 15.34 5.21 1.77
N LEU A 469 14.27 5.63 2.44
CA LEU A 469 13.92 7.03 2.61
C LEU A 469 14.99 7.78 3.41
N ALA A 470 15.44 7.21 4.55
CA ALA A 470 16.53 7.77 5.34
C ALA A 470 17.82 7.90 4.53
N ALA A 471 18.24 6.85 3.81
CA ALA A 471 19.43 6.85 2.96
C ALA A 471 19.35 7.89 1.82
N THR A 472 18.12 8.20 1.36
CA THR A 472 17.88 9.19 0.30
C THR A 472 17.88 10.62 0.86
N MET A 473 17.20 10.86 1.99
CA MET A 473 17.03 12.20 2.58
C MET A 473 18.27 12.67 3.35
N LEU A 474 19.05 11.75 3.92
CA LEU A 474 20.29 12.05 4.67
C LEU A 474 21.54 12.05 3.80
N ALA A 475 21.42 11.86 2.48
CA ALA A 475 22.56 11.83 1.58
C ALA A 475 23.32 13.17 1.57
N ALA A 476 24.64 13.10 1.31
CA ALA A 476 25.48 14.28 1.11
C ALA A 476 25.93 14.37 -0.38
N PRO A 477 25.83 15.54 -1.03
CA PRO A 477 25.18 16.75 -0.54
C PRO A 477 23.69 16.54 -0.29
N ALA A 478 23.13 17.30 0.67
CA ALA A 478 21.71 17.19 1.03
C ALA A 478 20.81 17.43 -0.19
N PRO A 479 19.79 16.59 -0.42
CA PRO A 479 18.90 16.77 -1.55
C PRO A 479 18.11 18.08 -1.45
N GLN A 480 18.06 18.84 -2.53
CA GLN A 480 17.22 20.01 -2.68
C GLN A 480 16.08 19.77 -3.67
N LEU A 481 16.16 18.68 -4.44
CA LEU A 481 15.09 18.14 -5.27
C LEU A 481 14.96 16.63 -4.99
N LEU A 482 13.76 16.20 -4.63
CA LEU A 482 13.45 14.79 -4.38
C LEU A 482 12.45 14.30 -5.41
N LEU A 483 12.77 13.22 -6.10
CA LEU A 483 11.89 12.53 -7.04
C LEU A 483 11.42 11.23 -6.40
N LEU A 484 10.11 10.99 -6.38
CA LEU A 484 9.50 9.78 -5.84
C LEU A 484 8.66 9.07 -6.92
N ASP A 485 8.86 7.77 -7.08
CA ASP A 485 8.14 6.94 -8.06
C ASP A 485 7.28 5.93 -7.33
N GLU A 486 5.95 6.15 -7.33
CA GLU A 486 4.93 5.33 -6.64
C GLU A 486 5.31 4.97 -5.19
N PRO A 487 5.59 5.96 -4.34
CA PRO A 487 6.17 5.71 -3.02
C PRO A 487 5.20 5.04 -2.02
N THR A 488 3.90 5.06 -2.29
CA THR A 488 2.87 4.43 -1.43
C THR A 488 2.58 2.97 -1.78
N ASN A 489 3.08 2.48 -2.93
CA ASN A 489 2.85 1.10 -3.35
C ASN A 489 3.45 0.10 -2.34
N ASN A 490 2.67 -0.91 -1.97
CA ASN A 490 3.04 -1.95 -1.00
C ASN A 490 3.35 -1.44 0.43
N LEU A 491 3.03 -0.17 0.75
CA LEU A 491 3.14 0.35 2.11
C LEU A 491 1.84 0.14 2.88
N ASP A 492 1.97 -0.25 4.14
CA ASP A 492 0.84 -0.20 5.06
C ASP A 492 0.53 1.25 5.48
N MET A 493 -0.63 1.44 6.06
CA MET A 493 -1.10 2.78 6.44
C MET A 493 -0.20 3.48 7.46
N ALA A 494 0.48 2.72 8.33
CA ALA A 494 1.46 3.27 9.26
C ALA A 494 2.68 3.81 8.53
N SER A 495 3.19 3.05 7.56
CA SER A 495 4.32 3.45 6.70
C SER A 495 3.98 4.66 5.82
N VAL A 496 2.75 4.74 5.29
CA VAL A 496 2.29 5.93 4.53
C VAL A 496 2.25 7.17 5.42
N ARG A 497 1.75 7.08 6.67
CA ARG A 497 1.80 8.20 7.62
C ARG A 497 3.22 8.63 7.94
N GLN A 498 4.14 7.67 8.13
CA GLN A 498 5.55 7.94 8.36
C GLN A 498 6.21 8.64 7.18
N LEU A 499 5.88 8.22 5.95
CA LEU A 499 6.34 8.89 4.72
C LEU A 499 5.83 10.34 4.67
N THR A 500 4.52 10.55 4.87
CA THR A 500 3.92 11.91 4.89
C THR A 500 4.64 12.80 5.91
N SER A 501 4.83 12.33 7.14
CA SER A 501 5.51 13.08 8.20
C SER A 501 6.98 13.39 7.87
N ALA A 502 7.68 12.47 7.19
CA ALA A 502 9.04 12.72 6.72
C ALA A 502 9.09 13.77 5.60
N LEU A 503 8.14 13.71 4.65
CA LEU A 503 8.03 14.70 3.56
C LEU A 503 7.59 16.08 4.02
N ASP A 504 6.80 16.17 5.10
CA ASP A 504 6.46 17.45 5.74
C ASP A 504 7.69 18.17 6.30
N SER A 505 8.70 17.39 6.72
CA SER A 505 9.98 17.93 7.20
C SER A 505 10.96 18.29 6.07
N PHE A 506 10.63 17.99 4.83
CA PHE A 506 11.48 18.29 3.67
C PHE A 506 11.16 19.68 3.12
N GLU A 507 12.17 20.55 3.09
CA GLU A 507 12.05 21.98 2.70
C GLU A 507 12.46 22.26 1.24
N GLY A 508 12.81 21.22 0.48
CA GLY A 508 13.18 21.30 -0.94
C GLY A 508 11.99 21.13 -1.88
N ALA A 509 12.27 21.11 -3.17
CA ALA A 509 11.28 20.81 -4.20
C ALA A 509 11.02 19.30 -4.31
N LEU A 510 9.78 18.93 -4.62
CA LEU A 510 9.32 17.54 -4.68
C LEU A 510 8.62 17.27 -6.01
N VAL A 511 8.97 16.17 -6.67
CA VAL A 511 8.21 15.63 -7.82
C VAL A 511 7.81 14.20 -7.51
N VAL A 512 6.52 13.93 -7.48
CA VAL A 512 5.96 12.63 -7.08
C VAL A 512 5.09 12.07 -8.18
N ALA A 513 5.44 10.90 -8.69
CA ALA A 513 4.53 10.08 -9.49
C ALA A 513 3.75 9.17 -8.53
N SER A 514 2.43 9.31 -8.47
CA SER A 514 1.57 8.46 -7.64
C SER A 514 0.14 8.41 -8.16
N HIS A 515 -0.54 7.32 -7.81
CA HIS A 515 -1.96 7.08 -8.03
C HIS A 515 -2.78 7.20 -6.72
N ASP A 516 -2.15 7.56 -5.62
CA ASP A 516 -2.78 7.73 -4.31
C ASP A 516 -3.13 9.20 -4.09
N LEU A 517 -4.36 9.61 -4.49
CA LEU A 517 -4.81 11.00 -4.35
C LEU A 517 -4.83 11.49 -2.90
N PRO A 518 -5.36 10.71 -1.92
CA PRO A 518 -5.31 11.10 -0.51
C PRO A 518 -3.87 11.33 0.00
N PHE A 519 -2.90 10.56 -0.46
CA PHE A 519 -1.50 10.78 -0.13
C PHE A 519 -0.98 12.07 -0.77
N LEU A 520 -1.20 12.27 -2.07
CA LEU A 520 -0.75 13.50 -2.77
C LEU A 520 -1.31 14.76 -2.11
N GLU A 521 -2.57 14.76 -1.71
CA GLU A 521 -3.19 15.86 -0.98
C GLU A 521 -2.55 16.07 0.39
N SER A 522 -2.27 14.98 1.11
CA SER A 522 -1.68 15.03 2.45
C SER A 522 -0.28 15.62 2.48
N ILE A 523 0.48 15.52 1.39
CA ILE A 523 1.84 16.08 1.28
C ILE A 523 1.86 17.51 0.68
N GLY A 524 0.70 18.14 0.49
CA GLY A 524 0.58 19.54 0.07
C GLY A 524 1.07 19.80 -1.35
N ILE A 525 0.64 19.01 -2.33
CA ILE A 525 0.94 19.24 -3.74
C ILE A 525 0.47 20.62 -4.16
N THR A 526 1.35 21.41 -4.78
CA THR A 526 1.09 22.77 -5.28
C THR A 526 0.78 22.81 -6.77
N ARG A 527 1.22 21.79 -7.51
CA ARG A 527 1.08 21.74 -8.97
C ARG A 527 0.85 20.33 -9.46
N TRP A 528 -0.18 20.14 -10.30
CA TRP A 528 -0.57 18.84 -10.84
C TRP A 528 -0.26 18.79 -12.32
N LEU A 529 0.39 17.71 -12.77
CA LEU A 529 0.76 17.48 -14.15
C LEU A 529 0.19 16.15 -14.63
N LEU A 530 -0.66 16.20 -15.64
CA LEU A 530 -1.19 15.02 -16.32
C LEU A 530 -0.22 14.60 -17.42
N VAL A 531 0.30 13.37 -17.31
CA VAL A 531 1.20 12.76 -18.28
C VAL A 531 0.38 11.97 -19.29
N GLY A 532 0.39 12.43 -20.54
CA GLY A 532 -0.23 11.80 -21.70
C GLY A 532 0.70 11.84 -22.90
N GLU A 533 0.19 12.17 -24.09
CA GLU A 533 1.02 12.48 -25.26
C GLU A 533 1.81 13.79 -25.06
N GLU A 534 1.24 14.69 -24.27
CA GLU A 534 1.86 15.94 -23.80
C GLU A 534 1.78 16.01 -22.27
N LEU A 535 2.63 16.85 -21.69
CA LEU A 535 2.61 17.17 -20.27
C LEU A 535 1.68 18.36 -20.05
N ARG A 536 0.50 18.12 -19.47
CA ARG A 536 -0.52 19.15 -19.27
C ARG A 536 -0.66 19.51 -17.78
N GLU A 537 -0.70 20.79 -17.48
CA GLU A 537 -1.04 21.26 -16.15
C GLU A 537 -2.55 21.11 -15.90
N THR A 538 -2.90 20.66 -14.71
CA THR A 538 -4.27 20.34 -14.30
C THR A 538 -4.49 20.70 -12.82
N GLY A 539 -5.71 20.59 -12.33
CA GLY A 539 -6.04 20.77 -10.92
C GLY A 539 -6.42 19.44 -10.24
N ALA A 540 -6.38 19.40 -8.93
CA ALA A 540 -6.81 18.23 -8.16
C ALA A 540 -8.27 17.83 -8.49
N ASP A 541 -9.16 18.83 -8.63
CA ASP A 541 -10.57 18.60 -8.94
C ASP A 541 -10.75 18.06 -10.37
N GLU A 542 -9.94 18.51 -11.34
CA GLU A 542 -9.97 17.98 -12.70
C GLU A 542 -9.47 16.54 -12.74
N VAL A 543 -8.43 16.21 -11.97
CA VAL A 543 -7.97 14.81 -11.81
C VAL A 543 -9.07 13.95 -11.21
N ARG A 544 -9.77 14.43 -10.19
CA ARG A 544 -10.94 13.72 -9.61
C ARG A 544 -12.07 13.57 -10.64
N ALA A 545 -12.40 14.64 -11.34
CA ALA A 545 -13.44 14.62 -12.40
C ALA A 545 -13.09 13.64 -13.54
N LEU A 546 -11.81 13.56 -13.94
CA LEU A 546 -11.35 12.58 -14.92
C LEU A 546 -11.53 11.13 -14.45
N LEU A 547 -11.48 10.92 -13.12
CA LEU A 547 -11.75 9.62 -12.51
C LEU A 547 -13.25 9.29 -12.45
N GLU A 548 -14.07 10.32 -12.25
CA GLU A 548 -15.53 10.20 -12.16
C GLU A 548 -16.18 10.12 -13.55
N ALA A 549 -15.58 10.75 -14.56
CA ALA A 549 -16.06 10.68 -15.94
C ALA A 549 -15.87 9.25 -16.49
N SER A 550 -16.94 8.48 -16.52
CA SER A 550 -16.99 7.17 -17.20
C SER A 550 -16.56 7.34 -18.66
N PRO A 551 -15.66 6.52 -19.22
CA PRO A 551 -15.43 6.51 -20.66
C PRO A 551 -16.56 5.77 -21.37
N VAL A 552 -17.76 6.36 -21.46
CA VAL A 552 -18.90 5.84 -22.25
C VAL A 552 -19.25 6.75 -23.43
N ALA A 553 -18.41 7.65 -23.89
CA ALA A 553 -18.70 8.47 -25.07
C ALA A 553 -17.45 9.00 -25.75
N GLY A 554 -16.57 8.15 -26.16
CA GLY A 554 -15.36 8.54 -26.89
C GLY A 554 -15.13 7.79 -28.21
N GLY A 555 -16.14 7.07 -28.71
CA GLY A 555 -16.00 6.27 -29.93
C GLY A 555 -17.03 6.52 -31.03
N ALA A 556 -17.86 7.60 -30.96
CA ALA A 556 -18.91 7.80 -31.94
C ALA A 556 -19.07 9.25 -32.41
N ALA A 557 -17.99 10.02 -32.56
CA ALA A 557 -18.09 11.39 -33.05
C ALA A 557 -16.90 11.80 -33.94
N GLN A 558 -16.48 10.91 -34.87
CA GLN A 558 -15.67 11.30 -36.02
C GLN A 558 -16.04 10.45 -37.26
N GLY A 559 -17.31 10.46 -37.64
CA GLY A 559 -17.77 9.74 -38.82
C GLY A 559 -19.10 10.23 -39.38
N ALA A 560 -19.51 11.50 -39.07
CA ALA A 560 -20.74 12.04 -39.62
C ALA A 560 -20.67 13.57 -39.77
N ALA A 561 -19.78 14.05 -40.64
CA ALA A 561 -19.89 15.39 -41.20
C ALA A 561 -19.19 15.41 -42.56
N GLY A 562 -19.93 15.07 -43.61
CA GLY A 562 -19.44 15.14 -44.98
C GLY A 562 -20.31 14.40 -45.98
N GLY A 563 -21.58 14.84 -46.14
CA GLY A 563 -22.40 14.30 -47.17
C GLY A 563 -23.77 14.94 -47.25
N SER A 564 -23.86 16.14 -47.82
CA SER A 564 -25.08 16.54 -48.53
C SER A 564 -24.79 17.70 -49.48
N ALA A 565 -25.25 17.49 -50.65
CA ALA A 565 -25.70 18.44 -51.66
C ALA A 565 -24.79 18.75 -52.82
N GLY A 566 -25.25 18.37 -53.96
CA GLY A 566 -25.37 19.19 -55.13
C GLY A 566 -24.58 18.70 -56.32
N ASP A 567 -25.20 17.89 -57.07
CA ASP A 567 -25.88 18.14 -58.36
C ASP A 567 -24.97 18.46 -59.58
N VAL A 568 -25.06 17.56 -60.59
CA VAL A 568 -25.17 17.76 -62.06
C VAL A 568 -23.99 18.39 -62.82
N ALA A 569 -23.41 17.65 -63.71
CA ALA A 569 -23.27 17.84 -65.13
C ALA A 569 -22.01 17.24 -65.74
N GLU A 570 -22.23 16.29 -66.61
CA GLU A 570 -21.81 16.18 -68.02
C GLU A 570 -20.40 16.54 -68.43
N GLY A 571 -19.77 15.60 -69.13
CA GLY A 571 -18.96 15.99 -70.29
C GLY A 571 -17.67 15.24 -70.54
N ALA A 572 -17.75 14.15 -71.31
CA ALA A 572 -16.92 13.85 -72.49
C ALA A 572 -15.38 13.65 -72.36
N ALA A 573 -15.02 12.42 -72.71
CA ALA A 573 -14.13 12.04 -73.80
C ALA A 573 -12.64 12.38 -73.80
N GLY A 574 -11.87 11.36 -74.14
CA GLY A 574 -10.50 11.43 -74.74
C GLY A 574 -9.45 10.66 -73.93
N GLU A 575 -9.27 9.41 -74.17
CA GLU A 575 -8.50 8.75 -75.24
C GLU A 575 -6.98 9.02 -75.19
N VAL A 576 -6.26 7.90 -75.16
CA VAL A 576 -5.04 7.53 -75.90
C VAL A 576 -3.68 7.52 -75.17
N ALA A 577 -3.22 6.25 -75.07
CA ALA A 577 -1.87 5.70 -75.37
C ALA A 577 -0.68 6.23 -74.58
N GLY A 578 0.20 5.40 -74.18
CA GLY A 578 0.91 4.31 -74.68
C GLY A 578 2.32 4.23 -74.09
N GLY A 579 2.84 3.06 -74.06
CA GLY A 579 4.27 2.75 -74.19
C GLY A 579 5.02 2.53 -72.87
N SER A 580 5.17 1.30 -72.41
CA SER A 580 6.18 0.29 -72.75
C SER A 580 7.64 0.76 -72.53
N THR A 581 8.31 0.03 -71.72
CA THR A 581 9.44 -0.87 -71.88
C THR A 581 10.45 -0.69 -70.73
N GLU A 582 10.68 -1.76 -70.06
CA GLU A 582 11.70 -2.79 -70.07
C GLU A 582 13.06 -2.47 -69.38
N ARG A 583 13.37 -3.46 -68.56
CA ARG A 583 14.68 -4.16 -68.34
C ARG A 583 15.70 -3.48 -67.45
N SER A 584 16.18 -4.15 -66.60
CA SER A 584 17.02 -5.31 -66.31
C SER A 584 18.11 -4.81 -65.34
N ALA A 585 18.35 -5.47 -64.35
CA ALA A 585 19.10 -6.69 -64.00
C ALA A 585 20.42 -6.34 -63.29
N GLN A 586 20.61 -7.11 -62.27
CA GLN A 586 21.88 -7.73 -61.85
C GLN A 586 22.98 -6.93 -61.13
N GLY A 587 23.37 -7.50 -60.03
CA GLY A 587 24.67 -7.89 -59.64
C GLY A 587 24.93 -7.49 -58.16
N ALA A 588 24.85 -8.40 -57.27
CA ALA A 588 25.85 -9.37 -56.84
C ALA A 588 26.95 -8.74 -55.99
N ALA A 589 26.98 -9.22 -54.79
CA ALA A 589 28.07 -9.86 -54.08
C ALA A 589 29.03 -8.99 -53.25
N GLU A 590 29.09 -9.41 -52.03
CA GLU A 590 30.25 -9.78 -51.21
C GLU A 590 30.95 -8.70 -50.36
N SER A 591 30.94 -9.11 -49.12
CA SER A 591 32.04 -9.15 -48.13
C SER A 591 32.49 -7.82 -47.49
N GLY A 592 32.40 -7.88 -46.18
CA GLY A 592 33.10 -7.05 -45.25
C GLY A 592 32.47 -7.14 -43.84
#